data_dc52d11261788021089ee8a8b60728fb
#
_entry.id   dc52d11261788021089ee8a8b60728fb
#
_cell.length_a   1.000
_cell.length_b   1.000
_cell.length_c   1.000
_cell.angle_alpha   90.00
_cell.angle_beta   90.00
_cell.angle_gamma   90.00
#
_symmetry.space_group_name_H-M   'P 1'
#
loop_
_entity.id
_entity.type
_entity.pdbx_description
1 polymer ?
#
loop_
_entity_poly.entity_id
_entity_poly.type
_entity_poly.pdbx_seq_one_letter_code
_entity_poly.pdbx_strand_id
1 'polypeptide(L)'
;MTLPKRIPTEIVQLFSSAEAWSYRLIPYARKDGTVLCAGEQGHDYASASQEIEVLSGFRVQIESVGPDELSLLLNRYYRREGTRPISGRT
;
A
#
# COMPACT_ATOMS: atom_id res chain seq x y z
N MET A 1 10.42 -10.73 8.01
CA MET A 1 9.80 -11.26 6.81
C MET A 1 10.23 -10.49 5.59
N THR A 2 10.40 -11.18 4.48
CA THR A 2 10.89 -10.55 3.28
C THR A 2 9.73 -10.27 2.33
N LEU A 3 9.65 -9.05 1.83
CA LEU A 3 8.64 -8.72 0.85
C LEU A 3 8.94 -9.40 -0.47
N PRO A 4 7.90 -9.74 -1.25
CA PRO A 4 8.15 -10.35 -2.56
C PRO A 4 8.81 -9.36 -3.49
N LYS A 5 9.58 -9.87 -4.43
CA LYS A 5 10.24 -9.02 -5.41
C LYS A 5 9.22 -8.35 -6.30
N ARG A 6 8.09 -8.99 -6.48
CA ARG A 6 7.07 -8.49 -7.38
C ARG A 6 5.71 -8.75 -6.77
N ILE A 7 4.88 -7.74 -6.76
CA ILE A 7 3.53 -7.86 -6.23
C ILE A 7 2.58 -8.12 -7.39
N PRO A 8 1.77 -9.19 -7.31
CA PRO A 8 0.82 -9.47 -8.40
C PRO A 8 -0.15 -8.31 -8.60
N THR A 9 -0.52 -8.08 -9.85
CA THR A 9 -1.43 -7.00 -10.21
C THR A 9 -2.74 -7.07 -9.42
N GLU A 10 -3.28 -8.27 -9.25
CA GLU A 10 -4.53 -8.42 -8.51
C GLU A 10 -4.41 -7.95 -7.07
N ILE A 11 -3.23 -8.06 -6.48
CA ILE A 11 -3.00 -7.56 -5.12
C ILE A 11 -2.86 -6.04 -5.14
N VAL A 12 -2.12 -5.51 -6.12
CA VAL A 12 -1.95 -4.06 -6.24
C VAL A 12 -3.31 -3.38 -6.39
N GLN A 13 -4.24 -4.01 -7.10
CA GLN A 13 -5.55 -3.44 -7.37
C GLN A 13 -6.48 -3.43 -6.15
N LEU A 14 -6.08 -4.03 -5.05
CA LEU A 14 -6.90 -4.00 -3.84
C LEU A 14 -7.02 -2.58 -3.27
N PHE A 15 -6.02 -1.75 -3.52
CA PHE A 15 -6.05 -0.35 -3.13
C PHE A 15 -5.95 0.52 -4.37
N SER A 16 -6.58 1.69 -4.32
CA SER A 16 -6.32 2.71 -5.34
C SER A 16 -5.02 3.43 -5.00
N SER A 17 -4.47 4.17 -5.97
CA SER A 17 -3.28 4.98 -5.71
C SER A 17 -3.53 5.96 -4.58
N ALA A 18 -4.69 6.61 -4.60
CA ALA A 18 -5.01 7.57 -3.56
C ALA A 18 -5.04 6.92 -2.19
N GLU A 19 -5.63 5.73 -2.10
CA GLU A 19 -5.72 5.02 -0.84
C GLU A 19 -4.34 4.61 -0.34
N ALA A 20 -3.52 4.06 -1.23
CA ALA A 20 -2.19 3.58 -0.86
C ALA A 20 -1.34 4.73 -0.33
N TRP A 21 -1.36 5.86 -1.01
CA TRP A 21 -0.57 7.02 -0.58
C TRP A 21 -1.14 7.65 0.69
N SER A 22 -2.47 7.72 0.78
CA SER A 22 -3.11 8.33 1.93
C SER A 22 -2.83 7.53 3.21
N TYR A 23 -2.94 6.22 3.13
CA TYR A 23 -2.70 5.37 4.27
C TYR A 23 -1.22 5.07 4.49
N ARG A 24 -0.38 5.29 3.51
CA ARG A 24 1.03 4.89 3.53
C ARG A 24 1.14 3.38 3.73
N LEU A 25 0.33 2.65 2.97
CA LEU A 25 0.30 1.19 3.01
C LEU A 25 0.34 0.63 1.60
N ILE A 26 0.99 -0.50 1.46
CA ILE A 26 0.98 -1.19 0.18
C ILE A 26 0.68 -2.67 0.43
N PRO A 27 -0.36 -3.22 -0.23
CA PRO A 27 -0.66 -4.64 -0.07
C PRO A 27 0.36 -5.44 -0.86
N TYR A 28 0.80 -6.56 -0.30
CA TYR A 28 1.75 -7.39 -1.02
C TYR A 28 1.31 -8.85 -1.10
N ALA A 29 0.30 -9.24 -0.34
CA ALA A 29 -0.20 -10.61 -0.39
C ALA A 29 -1.58 -10.66 0.22
N ARG A 30 -2.30 -11.73 -0.06
CA ARG A 30 -3.60 -11.97 0.54
C ARG A 30 -3.68 -13.43 0.94
N LYS A 31 -4.20 -13.69 2.13
CA LYS A 31 -4.31 -15.05 2.63
C LYS A 31 -5.55 -15.17 3.49
N ASP A 32 -6.48 -16.03 3.09
CA ASP A 32 -7.66 -16.37 3.89
C ASP A 32 -8.41 -15.14 4.41
N GLY A 33 -8.69 -14.20 3.52
CA GLY A 33 -9.45 -13.01 3.92
C GLY A 33 -8.64 -11.97 4.63
N THR A 34 -7.33 -12.15 4.74
CA THR A 34 -6.43 -11.17 5.33
C THR A 34 -5.52 -10.61 4.25
N VAL A 35 -5.42 -9.30 4.20
CA VAL A 35 -4.51 -8.62 3.29
C VAL A 35 -3.25 -8.27 4.06
N LEU A 36 -2.12 -8.74 3.57
CA LEU A 36 -0.83 -8.44 4.17
C LEU A 36 -0.27 -7.19 3.52
N CYS A 37 0.03 -6.20 4.33
CA CYS A 37 0.47 -4.90 3.84
C CYS A 37 1.81 -4.53 4.43
N ALA A 38 2.57 -3.74 3.69
CA ALA A 38 3.77 -3.12 4.20
C ALA A 38 3.43 -1.70 4.61
N GLY A 39 3.89 -1.29 5.79
CA GLY A 39 3.63 0.04 6.30
C GLY A 39 4.91 0.68 6.82
N GLU A 40 4.84 1.97 7.06
CA GLU A 40 5.99 2.73 7.50
C GLU A 40 6.29 2.46 8.96
N GLN A 41 7.55 2.18 9.25
CA GLN A 41 7.97 1.92 10.61
C GLN A 41 7.71 3.17 11.48
N GLY A 42 7.13 2.95 12.65
CA GLY A 42 6.86 4.05 13.56
C GLY A 42 5.54 4.77 13.34
N HIS A 43 4.81 4.41 12.29
CA HIS A 43 3.53 5.01 12.00
C HIS A 43 2.41 4.23 12.69
N ASP A 44 1.40 4.92 13.18
CA ASP A 44 0.27 4.28 13.85
C ASP A 44 -0.82 3.98 12.82
N TYR A 45 -1.07 2.71 12.59
CA TYR A 45 -2.04 2.29 11.57
C TYR A 45 -3.35 1.79 12.16
N ALA A 46 -3.60 2.01 13.44
CA ALA A 46 -4.79 1.45 14.07
C ALA A 46 -6.07 1.93 13.39
N SER A 47 -6.18 3.23 13.17
CA SER A 47 -7.38 3.79 12.54
C SER A 47 -7.49 3.38 11.08
N ALA A 48 -6.37 3.41 10.36
CA ALA A 48 -6.36 3.05 8.95
C ALA A 48 -6.75 1.58 8.77
N SER A 49 -6.22 0.69 9.59
CA SER A 49 -6.54 -0.72 9.51
C SER A 49 -8.02 -0.96 9.74
N GLN A 50 -8.58 -0.29 10.75
CA GLN A 50 -10.00 -0.45 11.05
C GLN A 50 -10.86 0.04 9.91
N GLU A 51 -10.52 1.18 9.34
CA GLU A 51 -11.27 1.74 8.23
C GLU A 51 -11.24 0.82 7.02
N ILE A 52 -10.07 0.29 6.70
CA ILE A 52 -9.93 -0.62 5.57
C ILE A 52 -10.75 -1.88 5.80
N GLU A 53 -10.72 -2.43 7.01
CA GLU A 53 -11.49 -3.63 7.30
C GLU A 53 -12.98 -3.39 7.15
N VAL A 54 -13.47 -2.24 7.59
CA VAL A 54 -14.88 -1.91 7.46
C VAL A 54 -15.28 -1.75 6.00
N LEU A 55 -14.46 -1.04 5.22
CA LEU A 55 -14.79 -0.74 3.84
C LEU A 55 -14.62 -1.93 2.91
N SER A 56 -13.62 -2.74 3.12
CA SER A 56 -13.30 -3.83 2.19
C SER A 56 -13.78 -5.19 2.66
N GLY A 57 -13.99 -5.36 3.95
CA GLY A 57 -14.34 -6.65 4.50
C GLY A 57 -13.15 -7.56 4.73
N PHE A 58 -11.93 -7.10 4.40
CA PHE A 58 -10.72 -7.87 4.64
C PHE A 58 -10.06 -7.44 5.93
N ARG A 59 -9.46 -8.39 6.62
CA ARG A 59 -8.58 -8.04 7.72
C ARG A 59 -7.26 -7.54 7.16
N VAL A 60 -6.59 -6.68 7.93
CA VAL A 60 -5.31 -6.11 7.50
C VAL A 60 -4.25 -6.47 8.52
N GLN A 61 -3.15 -6.99 8.02
CA GLN A 61 -1.98 -7.28 8.83
C GLN A 61 -0.82 -6.49 8.26
N ILE A 62 -0.10 -5.75 9.10
CA ILE A 62 0.88 -4.80 8.62
C ILE A 62 2.28 -5.22 9.04
N GLU A 63 3.17 -5.24 8.08
CA GLU A 63 4.59 -5.49 8.27
C GLU A 63 5.31 -4.16 8.17
N SER A 64 6.11 -3.80 9.17
CA SER A 64 6.81 -2.53 9.15
C SER A 64 8.04 -2.58 8.27
N VAL A 65 8.21 -1.55 7.45
CA VAL A 65 9.41 -1.41 6.63
C VAL A 65 9.93 0.01 6.81
N GLY A 66 11.15 0.26 6.35
CA GLY A 66 11.71 1.60 6.43
C GLY A 66 10.94 2.58 5.56
N PRO A 67 10.92 3.86 5.95
CA PRO A 67 10.17 4.85 5.17
C PRO A 67 10.68 5.00 3.74
N ASP A 68 11.98 4.87 3.52
CA ASP A 68 12.52 4.95 2.16
C ASP A 68 12.07 3.77 1.32
N GLU A 69 12.07 2.58 1.92
CA GLU A 69 11.63 1.39 1.21
C GLU A 69 10.16 1.47 0.87
N LEU A 70 9.34 1.96 1.80
CA LEU A 70 7.92 2.11 1.54
C LEU A 70 7.68 3.11 0.41
N SER A 71 8.41 4.23 0.41
CA SER A 71 8.27 5.23 -0.64
C SER A 71 8.63 4.67 -2.00
N LEU A 72 9.68 3.85 -2.06
CA LEU A 72 10.06 3.21 -3.33
C LEU A 72 8.97 2.28 -3.82
N LEU A 73 8.36 1.52 -2.92
CA LEU A 73 7.29 0.61 -3.29
C LEU A 73 6.06 1.37 -3.77
N LEU A 74 5.70 2.44 -3.07
CA LEU A 74 4.56 3.24 -3.47
C LEU A 74 4.78 3.86 -4.84
N ASN A 75 5.99 4.37 -5.10
CA ASN A 75 6.29 4.96 -6.40
C ASN A 75 6.30 3.91 -7.51
N ARG A 76 6.69 2.69 -7.18
CA ARG A 76 6.75 1.62 -8.17
C ARG A 76 5.36 1.12 -8.57
N TYR A 77 4.48 0.93 -7.61
CA TYR A 77 3.20 0.29 -7.86
C TYR A 77 2.02 1.26 -7.91
N TYR A 78 2.15 2.41 -7.27
CA TYR A 78 1.05 3.37 -7.20
C TYR A 78 1.59 4.74 -7.54
N ARG A 79 1.30 5.21 -8.74
CA ARG A 79 1.72 6.55 -9.11
C ARG A 79 0.90 7.55 -8.35
N ARG A 80 1.58 8.53 -7.79
CA ARG A 80 0.92 9.58 -7.06
C ARG A 80 0.25 10.52 -8.04
N GLU A 81 -1.05 10.66 -7.93
CA GLU A 81 -1.78 11.54 -8.82
C GLU A 81 -1.42 12.97 -8.56
N GLY A 82 -1.37 13.74 -9.62
CA GLY A 82 -1.03 15.16 -9.53
C GLY A 82 0.45 15.41 -9.48
N THR A 83 1.26 14.39 -9.38
CA THR A 83 2.71 14.57 -9.37
C THR A 83 3.37 14.01 -10.59
N ARG A 84 2.60 13.43 -11.51
CA ARG A 84 3.26 12.93 -12.70
C ARG A 84 3.79 14.10 -13.49
N PRO A 85 4.92 13.91 -14.07
CA PRO A 85 5.51 14.92 -14.92
C PRO A 85 4.54 15.17 -16.04
N ILE A 86 4.44 16.30 -16.35
CA ILE A 86 3.57 16.55 -17.40
C ILE A 86 4.32 16.49 -18.65
N SER A 87 4.75 15.94 -18.65
CA SER A 87 5.24 15.98 -19.48
C SER A 87 4.80 16.20 -20.43
N GLY A 88 4.89 16.30 -20.20
CA GLY A 88 4.54 16.52 -20.72
C GLY A 88 3.99 17.06 -20.92
N ARG A 89 3.78 17.03 -20.79
CA ARG A 89 3.24 17.36 -20.95
C ARG A 89 3.12 18.11 -20.89
N THR A 90 3.15 18.37 -21.02
CA THR A 90 2.95 19.02 -21.01
C THR A 90 2.76 19.29 -21.21
#